data_ad127986673e356e34017224d4dc4af5
#
_entry.id   ad127986673e356e34017224d4dc4af5
#
_cell.length_a   1.000
_cell.length_b   1.000
_cell.length_c   1.000
_cell.angle_alpha   90.00
_cell.angle_beta   90.00
_cell.angle_gamma   90.00
#
_symmetry.space_group_name_H-M   'P 1'
#
loop_
_entity.id
_entity.type
_entity.pdbx_description
1 polymer ?
#
loop_
_entity_poly.entity_id
_entity_poly.type
_entity_poly.pdbx_seq_one_letter_code
_entity_poly.pdbx_strand_id
1 'polypeptide(L)'
;MPRVDVGEHSFQYMEEGESSPAILLLCSTGLDSKQWKGLLPHLGGRRVLCPHYLCYPGTDDWKGEGEIDSWMDYRASEALLLAEDGPVDIIGHSYGGFIGLRLAKEHPDRIRRMAFHEPIVWGCLQHTERDDLKNEF
;
A
#
# COMPACT_ATOMS: atom_id res chain seq x y z
N MET A 1 15.47 0.95 9.40
CA MET A 1 14.02 1.02 9.17
C MET A 1 13.33 -0.09 9.96
N PRO A 2 12.16 0.18 10.57
CA PRO A 2 11.39 -0.83 11.26
C PRO A 2 10.87 -1.92 10.31
N ARG A 3 10.34 -2.99 10.90
CA ARG A 3 9.84 -4.16 10.15
C ARG A 3 8.49 -4.60 10.72
N VAL A 4 7.66 -5.16 9.86
CA VAL A 4 6.41 -5.82 10.21
C VAL A 4 6.41 -7.23 9.65
N ASP A 5 5.99 -8.20 10.44
CA ASP A 5 6.00 -9.60 10.07
C ASP A 5 4.61 -10.06 9.60
N VAL A 6 4.57 -10.80 8.52
CA VAL A 6 3.36 -11.40 7.96
C VAL A 6 3.66 -12.87 7.64
N GLY A 7 3.16 -13.77 8.46
CA GLY A 7 3.52 -15.17 8.40
C GLY A 7 5.02 -15.36 8.57
N GLU A 8 5.67 -15.97 7.58
CA GLU A 8 7.12 -16.21 7.59
C GLU A 8 7.94 -15.09 6.93
N HIS A 9 7.28 -14.04 6.43
CA HIS A 9 7.93 -12.94 5.73
C HIS A 9 8.00 -11.71 6.62
N SER A 10 9.12 -11.01 6.53
CA SER A 10 9.36 -9.75 7.25
C SER A 10 9.50 -8.61 6.26
N PHE A 11 8.65 -7.60 6.41
CA PHE A 11 8.57 -6.43 5.54
C PHE A 11 9.21 -5.23 6.21
N GLN A 12 10.13 -4.57 5.52
CA GLN A 12 10.64 -3.28 5.96
C GLN A 12 9.61 -2.19 5.65
N TYR A 13 9.53 -1.18 6.49
CA TYR A 13 8.75 0.01 6.18
C TYR A 13 9.46 1.28 6.62
N MET A 14 9.18 2.38 5.91
CA MET A 14 9.60 3.71 6.34
C MET A 14 8.59 4.23 7.35
N GLU A 15 9.11 4.87 8.38
CA GLU A 15 8.34 5.56 9.40
C GLU A 15 8.95 6.94 9.65
N GLU A 16 8.14 7.99 9.52
CA GLU A 16 8.53 9.38 9.79
C GLU A 16 7.39 10.14 10.47
N GLY A 17 7.73 11.18 11.24
CA GLY A 17 6.76 12.02 11.94
C GLY A 17 6.05 11.33 13.10
N GLU A 18 5.27 12.10 13.84
CA GLU A 18 4.61 11.62 15.07
C GLU A 18 3.16 12.09 15.20
N SER A 19 2.75 13.12 14.44
CA SER A 19 1.43 13.73 14.61
C SER A 19 0.31 12.90 13.98
N SER A 20 -0.78 12.79 14.70
CA SER A 20 -2.01 12.13 14.21
C SER A 20 -2.87 13.07 13.36
N PRO A 21 -3.74 12.53 12.51
CA PRO A 21 -3.87 11.13 12.15
C PRO A 21 -2.72 10.66 11.24
N ALA A 22 -2.36 9.39 11.35
CA ALA A 22 -1.31 8.80 10.52
C ALA A 22 -1.67 8.77 9.02
N ILE A 23 -0.66 8.66 8.18
CA ILE A 23 -0.80 8.50 6.73
C ILE A 23 -0.11 7.20 6.31
N LEU A 24 -0.82 6.35 5.60
CA LEU A 24 -0.26 5.18 4.94
C LEU A 24 0.04 5.54 3.48
N LEU A 25 1.33 5.53 3.12
CA LEU A 25 1.81 5.77 1.77
C LEU A 25 2.05 4.44 1.06
N LEU A 26 1.38 4.23 -0.06
CA LEU A 26 1.42 2.99 -0.82
C LEU A 26 2.05 3.22 -2.19
N CYS A 27 3.20 2.59 -2.41
CA CYS A 27 4.03 2.80 -3.59
C CYS A 27 3.47 2.14 -4.86
N SER A 28 3.93 2.61 -6.01
CA SER A 28 3.78 1.90 -7.28
C SER A 28 4.67 0.66 -7.31
N THR A 29 4.33 -0.30 -8.18
CA THR A 29 5.19 -1.44 -8.49
C THR A 29 6.57 -0.96 -8.93
N GLY A 30 7.62 -1.59 -8.43
CA GLY A 30 9.01 -1.26 -8.77
C GLY A 30 9.57 -0.04 -8.02
N LEU A 31 8.82 0.57 -7.11
CA LEU A 31 9.24 1.74 -6.35
C LEU A 31 9.20 1.46 -4.83
N ASP A 32 10.01 2.20 -4.08
CA ASP A 32 10.06 2.18 -2.63
C ASP A 32 9.65 3.55 -2.04
N SER A 33 9.83 3.73 -0.74
CA SER A 33 9.48 4.97 -0.04
C SER A 33 10.13 6.24 -0.60
N LYS A 34 11.22 6.11 -1.38
CA LYS A 34 11.87 7.26 -2.04
C LYS A 34 10.95 7.94 -3.07
N GLN A 35 9.95 7.22 -3.58
CA GLN A 35 8.91 7.80 -4.43
C GLN A 35 8.27 9.03 -3.78
N TRP A 36 8.13 9.04 -2.46
CA TRP A 36 7.40 10.03 -1.70
C TRP A 36 8.27 11.19 -1.18
N LYS A 37 9.58 11.17 -1.48
CA LYS A 37 10.54 12.16 -0.97
C LYS A 37 10.11 13.62 -1.22
N GLY A 38 9.49 13.89 -2.36
CA GLY A 38 8.97 15.22 -2.69
C GLY A 38 7.70 15.59 -1.94
N LEU A 39 6.92 14.60 -1.48
CA LEU A 39 5.67 14.82 -0.76
C LEU A 39 5.87 14.97 0.75
N LEU A 40 6.80 14.25 1.34
CA LEU A 40 7.01 14.20 2.79
C LEU A 40 7.10 15.58 3.46
N PRO A 41 7.84 16.58 2.91
CA PRO A 41 7.92 17.91 3.52
C PRO A 41 6.58 18.65 3.63
N HIS A 42 5.57 18.24 2.84
CA HIS A 42 4.25 18.88 2.78
C HIS A 42 3.22 18.18 3.68
N LEU A 43 3.60 17.12 4.39
CA LEU A 43 2.68 16.36 5.23
C LEU A 43 2.60 16.86 6.68
N GLY A 44 3.25 18.00 6.99
CA GLY A 44 3.06 18.70 8.26
C GLY A 44 3.53 17.94 9.50
N GLY A 45 4.55 17.09 9.40
CA GLY A 45 5.07 16.31 10.52
C GLY A 45 4.14 15.17 10.98
N ARG A 46 3.13 14.86 10.20
CA ARG A 46 2.23 13.72 10.47
C ARG A 46 3.01 12.41 10.46
N ARG A 47 2.58 11.48 11.28
CA ARG A 47 3.09 10.12 11.28
C ARG A 47 2.82 9.48 9.92
N VAL A 48 3.86 9.05 9.26
CA VAL A 48 3.82 8.44 7.93
C VAL A 48 4.37 7.03 8.01
N LEU A 49 3.64 6.09 7.46
CA LEU A 49 4.03 4.68 7.32
C LEU A 49 4.05 4.33 5.84
N CYS A 50 5.14 3.74 5.35
CA CYS A 50 5.25 3.33 3.95
C CYS A 50 5.87 1.92 3.88
N PRO A 51 5.06 0.87 3.72
CA PRO A 51 5.58 -0.48 3.55
C PRO A 51 6.38 -0.60 2.24
N HIS A 52 7.48 -1.32 2.30
CA HIS A 52 8.17 -1.83 1.13
C HIS A 52 7.58 -3.18 0.78
N TYR A 53 7.42 -3.45 -0.51
CA TYR A 53 6.81 -4.68 -0.98
C TYR A 53 7.77 -5.86 -0.95
N LEU A 54 7.23 -7.06 -1.07
CA LEU A 54 8.00 -8.30 -1.11
C LEU A 54 9.05 -8.25 -2.22
N CYS A 55 10.20 -8.84 -1.99
CA CYS A 55 11.37 -8.83 -2.89
C CYS A 55 12.01 -7.45 -3.13
N TYR A 56 11.61 -6.42 -2.38
CA TYR A 56 12.26 -5.10 -2.43
C TYR A 56 13.39 -4.99 -1.40
N PRO A 57 14.36 -4.11 -1.63
CA PRO A 57 15.49 -3.95 -0.72
C PRO A 57 15.04 -3.75 0.74
N GLY A 58 15.53 -4.61 1.63
CA GLY A 58 15.20 -4.60 3.05
C GLY A 58 13.96 -5.41 3.45
N THR A 59 13.16 -5.84 2.50
CA THR A 59 12.05 -6.79 2.70
C THR A 59 12.51 -8.20 2.30
N ASP A 60 11.92 -9.22 2.88
CA ASP A 60 12.25 -10.59 2.53
C ASP A 60 11.92 -10.90 1.07
N ASP A 61 12.63 -11.87 0.52
CA ASP A 61 12.25 -12.51 -0.73
C ASP A 61 11.07 -13.47 -0.52
N TRP A 62 10.38 -13.81 -1.61
CA TRP A 62 9.32 -14.80 -1.57
C TRP A 62 9.84 -16.15 -1.11
N LYS A 63 9.26 -16.72 -0.07
CA LYS A 63 9.63 -17.99 0.56
C LYS A 63 8.67 -19.13 0.20
N GLY A 64 7.55 -18.82 -0.46
CA GLY A 64 6.57 -19.82 -0.88
C GLY A 64 6.97 -20.56 -2.14
N GLU A 65 6.24 -21.62 -2.46
CA GLU A 65 6.35 -22.32 -3.72
C GLU A 65 5.51 -21.64 -4.81
N GLY A 66 5.98 -21.63 -6.06
CA GLY A 66 5.26 -21.08 -7.20
C GLY A 66 5.34 -19.56 -7.32
N GLU A 67 4.26 -18.95 -7.81
CA GLU A 67 4.18 -17.52 -8.06
C GLU A 67 4.11 -16.71 -6.76
N ILE A 68 4.64 -15.49 -6.80
CA ILE A 68 4.56 -14.55 -5.68
C ILE A 68 3.10 -14.22 -5.39
N ASP A 69 2.71 -14.41 -4.12
CA ASP A 69 1.39 -14.00 -3.65
C ASP A 69 1.35 -12.50 -3.36
N SER A 70 0.76 -11.73 -4.26
CA SER A 70 0.56 -10.28 -4.10
C SER A 70 -0.27 -9.89 -2.87
N TRP A 71 -0.99 -10.84 -2.28
CA TRP A 71 -1.69 -10.65 -1.00
C TRP A 71 -0.75 -10.37 0.17
N MET A 72 0.51 -10.76 0.07
CA MET A 72 1.49 -10.49 1.12
C MET A 72 1.73 -9.00 1.29
N ASP A 73 1.81 -8.23 0.19
CA ASP A 73 1.96 -6.78 0.22
C ASP A 73 0.72 -6.09 0.83
N TYR A 74 -0.47 -6.59 0.48
CA TYR A 74 -1.71 -6.15 1.11
C TYR A 74 -1.69 -6.41 2.63
N ARG A 75 -1.33 -7.62 3.07
CA ARG A 75 -1.30 -7.99 4.49
C ARG A 75 -0.28 -7.18 5.29
N ALA A 76 0.88 -6.86 4.71
CA ALA A 76 1.87 -6.00 5.35
C ALA A 76 1.30 -4.58 5.54
N SER A 77 0.61 -4.05 4.54
CA SER A 77 -0.07 -2.76 4.61
C SER A 77 -1.22 -2.76 5.61
N GLU A 78 -1.99 -3.85 5.65
CA GLU A 78 -3.08 -4.08 6.62
C GLU A 78 -2.57 -4.14 8.05
N ALA A 79 -1.47 -4.83 8.29
CA ALA A 79 -0.86 -4.92 9.62
C ALA A 79 -0.43 -3.55 10.15
N LEU A 80 0.15 -2.70 9.28
CA LEU A 80 0.48 -1.32 9.65
C LEU A 80 -0.78 -0.48 9.91
N LEU A 81 -1.81 -0.61 9.09
CA LEU A 81 -3.09 0.06 9.29
C LEU A 81 -3.71 -0.29 10.64
N LEU A 82 -3.73 -1.57 10.98
CA LEU A 82 -4.39 -2.07 12.21
C LEU A 82 -3.59 -1.78 13.47
N ALA A 83 -2.29 -1.52 13.34
CA ALA A 83 -1.43 -1.14 14.47
C ALA A 83 -1.63 0.31 14.92
N GLU A 84 -2.26 1.18 14.11
CA GLU A 84 -2.55 2.55 14.51
C GLU A 84 -3.76 2.63 15.45
N ASP A 85 -3.75 3.59 16.38
CA ASP A 85 -4.83 3.75 17.38
C ASP A 85 -6.14 4.27 16.81
N GLY A 86 -6.14 4.88 15.63
CA GLY A 86 -7.31 5.48 14.99
C GLY A 86 -7.31 5.38 13.48
N PRO A 87 -8.35 5.93 12.82
CA PRO A 87 -8.43 5.94 11.37
C PRO A 87 -7.28 6.73 10.73
N VAL A 88 -6.75 6.23 9.62
CA VAL A 88 -5.63 6.81 8.87
C VAL A 88 -6.08 7.43 7.56
N ASP A 89 -5.23 8.28 6.99
CA ASP A 89 -5.33 8.66 5.58
C ASP A 89 -4.51 7.71 4.72
N ILE A 90 -4.95 7.44 3.49
CA ILE A 90 -4.19 6.64 2.51
C ILE A 90 -3.83 7.53 1.33
N ILE A 91 -2.56 7.49 0.92
CA ILE A 91 -2.11 8.04 -0.35
C ILE A 91 -1.45 6.89 -1.12
N GLY A 92 -1.96 6.60 -2.32
CA GLY A 92 -1.50 5.48 -3.12
C GLY A 92 -1.23 5.86 -4.57
N HIS A 93 -0.22 5.24 -5.16
CA HIS A 93 0.10 5.36 -6.57
C HIS A 93 0.05 4.00 -7.26
N SER A 94 -0.66 3.92 -8.38
CA SER A 94 -0.72 2.74 -9.24
C SER A 94 -1.10 1.47 -8.46
N TYR A 95 -0.21 0.49 -8.32
CA TYR A 95 -0.40 -0.72 -7.51
C TYR A 95 -0.74 -0.40 -6.03
N GLY A 96 -0.11 0.61 -5.44
CA GLY A 96 -0.46 1.07 -4.09
C GLY A 96 -1.89 1.62 -4.01
N GLY A 97 -2.41 2.19 -5.08
CA GLY A 97 -3.81 2.57 -5.19
C GLY A 97 -4.75 1.36 -5.14
N PHE A 98 -4.40 0.26 -5.81
CA PHE A 98 -5.13 -1.01 -5.73
C PHE A 98 -5.16 -1.56 -4.30
N ILE A 99 -4.00 -1.62 -3.63
CA ILE A 99 -3.91 -2.05 -2.22
C ILE A 99 -4.77 -1.14 -1.32
N GLY A 100 -4.68 0.18 -1.51
CA GLY A 100 -5.44 1.16 -0.73
C GLY A 100 -6.95 1.03 -0.88
N LEU A 101 -7.44 0.81 -2.10
CA LEU A 101 -8.86 0.55 -2.36
C LEU A 101 -9.34 -0.73 -1.65
N ARG A 102 -8.50 -1.75 -1.63
CA ARG A 102 -8.84 -2.98 -0.94
C ARG A 102 -8.86 -2.80 0.57
N LEU A 103 -7.89 -2.10 1.15
CA LEU A 103 -7.90 -1.75 2.57
C LEU A 103 -9.18 -1.00 2.94
N ALA A 104 -9.60 -0.03 2.13
CA ALA A 104 -10.82 0.73 2.36
C ALA A 104 -12.10 -0.14 2.28
N LYS A 105 -12.10 -1.13 1.41
CA LYS A 105 -13.22 -2.08 1.30
C LYS A 105 -13.31 -3.00 2.51
N GLU A 106 -12.18 -3.54 2.97
CA GLU A 106 -12.15 -4.51 4.07
C GLU A 106 -12.23 -3.82 5.45
N HIS A 107 -11.71 -2.59 5.57
CA HIS A 107 -11.61 -1.83 6.82
C HIS A 107 -12.13 -0.39 6.70
N PRO A 108 -13.40 -0.17 6.28
CA PRO A 108 -13.92 1.17 6.01
C PRO A 108 -13.84 2.11 7.22
N ASP A 109 -14.02 1.58 8.43
CA ASP A 109 -13.99 2.36 9.68
C ASP A 109 -12.55 2.78 10.09
N ARG A 110 -11.53 2.19 9.45
CA ARG A 110 -10.12 2.50 9.69
C ARG A 110 -9.57 3.52 8.71
N ILE A 111 -10.33 3.94 7.72
CA ILE A 111 -9.91 4.88 6.68
C ILE A 111 -10.67 6.18 6.83
N ARG A 112 -9.93 7.28 7.00
CA ARG A 112 -10.48 8.62 7.10
C ARG A 112 -10.62 9.31 5.75
N ARG A 113 -9.57 9.27 4.94
CA ARG A 113 -9.48 9.88 3.61
C ARG A 113 -8.55 9.08 2.71
N MET A 114 -8.78 9.20 1.41
CA MET A 114 -7.94 8.57 0.39
C MET A 114 -7.62 9.54 -0.72
N ALA A 115 -6.38 9.48 -1.21
CA ALA A 115 -5.95 10.15 -2.43
C ALA A 115 -5.15 9.15 -3.28
N PHE A 116 -5.56 8.94 -4.52
CA PHE A 116 -4.89 8.03 -5.43
C PHE A 116 -4.45 8.72 -6.70
N HIS A 117 -3.25 8.38 -7.13
CA HIS A 117 -2.71 8.75 -8.43
C HIS A 117 -2.65 7.49 -9.30
N GLU A 118 -3.41 7.49 -10.40
CA GLU A 118 -3.49 6.40 -11.39
C GLU A 118 -3.64 5.00 -10.77
N PRO A 119 -4.66 4.76 -9.90
CA PRO A 119 -4.81 3.46 -9.26
C PRO A 119 -5.10 2.37 -10.30
N ILE A 120 -4.49 1.21 -10.11
CA ILE A 120 -4.79 0.04 -10.95
C ILE A 120 -6.12 -0.56 -10.49
N VAL A 121 -7.13 -0.55 -11.34
CA VAL A 121 -8.47 -1.09 -11.05
C VAL A 121 -8.93 -1.97 -12.21
N TRP A 122 -8.20 -3.04 -12.47
CA TRP A 122 -8.46 -3.97 -13.59
C TRP A 122 -9.89 -4.50 -13.62
N GLY A 123 -10.48 -4.75 -12.45
CA GLY A 123 -11.87 -5.20 -12.33
C GLY A 123 -12.90 -4.26 -12.96
N CYS A 124 -12.59 -2.98 -13.12
CA CYS A 124 -13.48 -2.04 -13.80
C CYS A 124 -13.64 -2.37 -15.29
N LEU A 125 -12.63 -2.98 -15.91
CA LEU A 125 -12.67 -3.36 -17.33
C LEU A 125 -13.67 -4.49 -17.58
N GLN A 126 -13.92 -5.35 -16.59
CA GLN A 126 -14.89 -6.45 -16.71
C GLN A 126 -16.33 -5.94 -16.83
N HIS A 127 -16.60 -4.72 -16.37
CA HIS A 127 -17.91 -4.09 -16.40
C HIS A 127 -18.05 -3.02 -17.50
N THR A 128 -17.05 -2.88 -18.37
CA THR A 128 -17.12 -1.98 -19.52
C THR A 128 -17.91 -2.62 -20.64
N GLU A 129 -18.63 -1.80 -21.42
CA GLU A 129 -19.28 -2.21 -22.67
C GLU A 129 -18.27 -2.35 -23.83
N ARG A 130 -17.02 -1.94 -23.62
CA ARG A 130 -15.94 -1.97 -24.59
C ARG A 130 -15.29 -3.36 -24.63
N ASP A 131 -15.72 -4.21 -25.56
CA ASP A 131 -15.21 -5.57 -25.73
C ASP A 131 -13.73 -5.61 -26.16
N ASP A 132 -13.24 -4.57 -26.83
CA ASP A 132 -11.84 -4.38 -27.18
C ASP A 132 -10.93 -4.30 -25.95
N LEU A 133 -11.41 -3.76 -24.82
CA LEU A 133 -10.67 -3.66 -23.58
C LEU A 133 -10.74 -4.93 -22.71
N LYS A 134 -11.78 -5.76 -22.88
CA LYS A 134 -11.96 -6.98 -22.06
C LYS A 134 -10.95 -8.08 -22.38
N ASN A 135 -10.38 -8.06 -23.58
CA ASN A 135 -9.52 -9.12 -24.11
C ASN A 135 -8.02 -8.79 -24.00
N GLU A 136 -7.66 -7.63 -23.43
CA GLU A 136 -6.27 -7.21 -23.26
C GLU A 136 -5.65 -7.63 -21.92
N PHE A 137 -6.47 -8.24 -21.01
CA PHE A 137 -6.06 -8.60 -19.64
C PHE A 137 -6.59 -9.97 -19.22
#